data_db72079b65ed323f4e14b7c2876c6134
#
_entry.id   db72079b65ed323f4e14b7c2876c6134
#
_cell.length_a   1.000
_cell.length_b   1.000
_cell.length_c   1.000
_cell.angle_alpha   90.00
_cell.angle_beta   90.00
_cell.angle_gamma   90.00
#
_symmetry.space_group_name_H-M   'P 1'
#
loop_
_entity.id
_entity.type
_entity.pdbx_description
1 polymer ?
#
loop_
_entity_poly.entity_id
_entity_poly.type
_entity_poly.pdbx_seq_one_letter_code
_entity_poly.pdbx_strand_id
1 'polypeptide(L)'
;MLVKRPTSALSMQELRPDIFVAGPISDAEDWQKQAEKLLENIEQTEVYNDELIIANPRRAEGIPRVGDIAKEQITWEHRNLQLARVVMFYFVKGPGIITPLELGKELGRGSPIVLGIDKSFDRPFDIETQAHLERPELPIYHTLDETVVAATALAKQIRAKEG
;
A
#
# COMPACT_ATOMS: atom_id res chain seq x y z
N MET A 1 -6.92 7.36 -13.21
CA MET A 1 -6.67 6.75 -11.88
C MET A 1 -7.69 7.25 -10.87
N LEU A 2 -8.29 6.35 -10.11
CA LEU A 2 -9.17 6.67 -8.98
C LEU A 2 -8.44 6.44 -7.65
N VAL A 3 -8.52 7.41 -6.74
CA VAL A 3 -7.93 7.28 -5.40
C VAL A 3 -9.05 7.17 -4.37
N LYS A 4 -9.16 6.00 -3.77
CA LYS A 4 -10.09 5.66 -2.70
C LYS A 4 -9.47 5.97 -1.34
N ARG A 5 -10.16 6.74 -0.52
CA ARG A 5 -9.75 7.13 0.84
C ARG A 5 -10.83 6.75 1.86
N PRO A 6 -10.52 6.73 3.17
CA PRO A 6 -11.54 6.49 4.20
C PRO A 6 -12.73 7.44 4.13
N THR A 7 -12.49 8.68 3.67
CA THR A 7 -13.51 9.74 3.54
C THR A 7 -14.18 9.80 2.16
N SER A 8 -13.87 8.89 1.24
CA SER A 8 -14.46 8.86 -0.10
C SER A 8 -15.94 8.50 -0.06
N ALA A 9 -16.70 8.93 -1.09
CA ALA A 9 -18.11 8.61 -1.25
C ALA A 9 -18.40 7.09 -1.24
N LEU A 10 -19.60 6.69 -0.85
CA LEU A 10 -19.99 5.27 -0.74
C LEU A 10 -19.75 4.48 -2.02
N SER A 11 -20.06 5.05 -3.19
CA SER A 11 -19.79 4.40 -4.48
C SER A 11 -18.32 4.05 -4.68
N MET A 12 -17.40 4.89 -4.21
CA MET A 12 -15.98 4.61 -4.23
C MET A 12 -15.60 3.51 -3.25
N GLN A 13 -16.33 3.38 -2.12
CA GLN A 13 -16.03 2.38 -1.09
C GLN A 13 -16.33 0.95 -1.54
N GLU A 14 -17.18 0.78 -2.55
CA GLU A 14 -17.51 -0.53 -3.14
C GLU A 14 -16.49 -1.02 -4.15
N LEU A 15 -15.66 -0.12 -4.68
CA LEU A 15 -14.64 -0.49 -5.66
C LEU A 15 -13.52 -1.33 -5.02
N ARG A 16 -13.15 -2.40 -5.70
CA ARG A 16 -11.99 -3.23 -5.31
C ARG A 16 -10.69 -2.51 -5.70
N PRO A 17 -9.77 -2.24 -4.75
CA PRO A 17 -8.50 -1.60 -5.10
C PRO A 17 -7.61 -2.53 -5.93
N ASP A 18 -6.92 -1.96 -6.90
CA ASP A 18 -5.78 -2.62 -7.56
C ASP A 18 -4.58 -2.65 -6.63
N ILE A 19 -4.30 -1.51 -6.00
CA ILE A 19 -3.16 -1.35 -5.09
C ILE A 19 -3.63 -0.65 -3.81
N PHE A 20 -3.28 -1.25 -2.67
CA PHE A 20 -3.34 -0.57 -1.38
C PHE A 20 -1.95 -0.05 -1.03
N VAL A 21 -1.82 1.25 -0.74
CA VAL A 21 -0.53 1.86 -0.35
C VAL A 21 -0.38 1.84 1.16
N ALA A 22 0.39 0.88 1.67
CA ALA A 22 0.59 0.63 3.09
C ALA A 22 1.97 1.13 3.57
N GLY A 23 1.99 1.87 4.66
CA GLY A 23 3.24 2.38 5.23
C GLY A 23 3.01 3.47 6.27
N PRO A 24 4.07 4.00 6.89
CA PRO A 24 3.99 5.02 7.90
C PRO A 24 3.22 6.26 7.43
N ILE A 25 2.30 6.75 8.27
CA ILE A 25 1.50 7.96 8.00
C ILE A 25 1.82 9.02 9.05
N SER A 26 1.62 8.70 10.34
CA SER A 26 1.87 9.63 11.43
C SER A 26 3.36 9.88 11.59
N ASP A 27 3.72 11.16 11.71
CA ASP A 27 5.11 11.62 11.87
C ASP A 27 6.06 11.12 10.75
N ALA A 28 5.52 10.86 9.57
CA ALA A 28 6.24 10.49 8.35
C ALA A 28 5.96 11.49 7.23
N GLU A 29 6.90 11.59 6.30
CA GLU A 29 6.68 12.36 5.06
C GLU A 29 5.46 11.81 4.28
N ASP A 30 4.85 12.65 3.45
CA ASP A 30 3.74 12.22 2.59
C ASP A 30 4.25 11.50 1.34
N TRP A 31 4.85 10.34 1.56
CA TRP A 31 5.33 9.46 0.49
C TRP A 31 4.17 8.88 -0.33
N GLN A 32 2.99 8.73 0.28
CA GLN A 32 1.79 8.26 -0.42
C GLN A 32 1.38 9.20 -1.56
N LYS A 33 1.50 10.51 -1.36
CA LYS A 33 1.26 11.49 -2.41
C LYS A 33 2.28 11.40 -3.55
N GLN A 34 3.53 11.09 -3.23
CA GLN A 34 4.56 10.83 -4.23
C GLN A 34 4.25 9.54 -5.00
N ALA A 35 3.85 8.48 -4.31
CA ALA A 35 3.41 7.24 -4.95
C ALA A 35 2.22 7.45 -5.90
N GLU A 36 1.21 8.25 -5.50
CA GLU A 36 0.07 8.57 -6.37
C GLU A 36 0.53 9.24 -7.67
N LYS A 37 1.46 10.20 -7.60
CA LYS A 37 2.00 10.86 -8.80
C LYS A 37 2.75 9.89 -9.72
N LEU A 38 3.53 8.97 -9.16
CA LEU A 38 4.25 7.96 -9.93
C LEU A 38 3.27 6.99 -10.60
N LEU A 39 2.24 6.55 -9.88
CA LEU A 39 1.18 5.68 -10.40
C LEU A 39 0.40 6.36 -11.53
N GLU A 40 0.07 7.65 -11.36
CA GLU A 40 -0.62 8.44 -12.39
C GLU A 40 0.23 8.58 -13.66
N ASN A 41 1.54 8.83 -13.52
CA ASN A 41 2.45 8.91 -14.65
C ASN A 41 2.55 7.56 -15.40
N ILE A 42 2.62 6.43 -14.67
CA ILE A 42 2.64 5.10 -15.29
C ILE A 42 1.33 4.83 -16.04
N GLU A 43 0.19 5.17 -15.46
CA GLU A 43 -1.11 5.00 -16.11
C GLU A 43 -1.21 5.81 -17.41
N GLN A 44 -0.66 7.03 -17.45
CA GLN A 44 -0.67 7.88 -18.63
C GLN A 44 0.28 7.43 -19.74
N THR A 45 1.41 6.81 -19.38
CA THR A 45 2.44 6.39 -20.35
C THR A 45 2.19 5.01 -20.92
N GLU A 46 1.47 4.16 -20.20
CA GLU A 46 1.11 2.83 -20.66
C GLU A 46 -0.35 2.85 -21.14
N VAL A 47 -0.62 2.17 -22.26
CA VAL A 47 -2.00 1.97 -22.72
C VAL A 47 -2.71 1.07 -21.72
N TYR A 48 -3.27 1.68 -20.69
CA TYR A 48 -4.18 1.01 -19.77
C TYR A 48 -5.57 0.97 -20.39
N ASN A 49 -6.12 -0.21 -20.57
CA ASN A 49 -7.51 -0.34 -21.04
C ASN A 49 -8.50 -0.02 -19.91
N ASP A 50 -8.06 -0.06 -18.66
CA ASP A 50 -8.89 0.19 -17.48
C ASP A 50 -8.20 1.10 -16.48
N GLU A 51 -8.98 1.96 -15.84
CA GLU A 51 -8.54 2.90 -14.82
C GLU A 51 -8.02 2.19 -13.56
N LEU A 52 -6.85 2.60 -13.05
CA LEU A 52 -6.29 2.10 -11.79
C LEU A 52 -7.09 2.62 -10.59
N ILE A 53 -7.36 1.72 -9.66
CA ILE A 53 -8.03 2.03 -8.38
C ILE A 53 -7.02 1.84 -7.25
N ILE A 54 -6.67 2.95 -6.60
CA ILE A 54 -5.69 2.98 -5.52
C ILE A 54 -6.40 3.23 -4.19
N ALA A 55 -6.14 2.41 -3.18
CA ALA A 55 -6.57 2.67 -1.81
C ALA A 55 -5.44 3.33 -1.03
N ASN A 56 -5.65 4.57 -0.60
CA ASN A 56 -4.71 5.33 0.21
C ASN A 56 -5.34 5.65 1.57
N PRO A 57 -4.75 5.17 2.68
CA PRO A 57 -5.30 5.36 4.02
C PRO A 57 -5.08 6.77 4.58
N ARG A 58 -4.22 7.60 3.97
CA ARG A 58 -3.90 8.93 4.50
C ARG A 58 -5.10 9.88 4.41
N ARG A 59 -5.42 10.54 5.53
CA ARG A 59 -6.41 11.62 5.64
C ARG A 59 -5.72 12.99 5.65
N ALA A 60 -6.41 14.02 5.17
CA ALA A 60 -5.91 15.40 5.19
C ALA A 60 -5.76 15.93 6.63
N GLU A 61 -6.70 15.61 7.49
CA GLU A 61 -6.77 16.11 8.88
C GLU A 61 -5.95 15.28 9.89
N GLY A 62 -5.25 14.26 9.41
CA GLY A 62 -4.58 13.29 10.27
C GLY A 62 -5.53 12.20 10.79
N ILE A 63 -4.99 11.28 11.58
CA ILE A 63 -5.72 10.13 12.10
C ILE A 63 -5.72 10.18 13.63
N PRO A 64 -6.91 10.30 14.27
CA PRO A 64 -7.01 10.18 15.73
C PRO A 64 -6.52 8.80 16.20
N ARG A 65 -5.96 8.75 17.41
CA ARG A 65 -5.46 7.49 17.99
C ARG A 65 -6.54 6.66 18.69
N VAL A 66 -7.66 7.27 19.02
CA VAL A 66 -8.79 6.66 19.75
C VAL A 66 -10.12 7.21 19.27
N GLY A 67 -11.20 6.51 19.60
CA GLY A 67 -12.57 6.93 19.31
C GLY A 67 -13.12 6.39 18.00
N ASP A 68 -14.29 6.87 17.61
CA ASP A 68 -15.05 6.30 16.48
C ASP A 68 -14.35 6.52 15.12
N ILE A 69 -13.74 7.69 14.94
CA ILE A 69 -12.98 7.98 13.70
C ILE A 69 -11.75 7.07 13.58
N ALA A 70 -11.04 6.82 14.68
CA ALA A 70 -9.92 5.89 14.68
C ALA A 70 -10.38 4.46 14.36
N LYS A 71 -11.49 4.02 14.94
CA LYS A 71 -12.09 2.71 14.67
C LYS A 71 -12.55 2.58 13.22
N GLU A 72 -13.19 3.60 12.67
CA GLU A 72 -13.57 3.66 11.26
C GLU A 72 -12.35 3.52 10.35
N GLN A 73 -11.28 4.27 10.63
CA GLN A 73 -10.01 4.20 9.91
C GLN A 73 -9.42 2.78 9.91
N ILE A 74 -9.27 2.19 11.09
CA ILE A 74 -8.72 0.83 11.27
C ILE A 74 -9.56 -0.20 10.52
N THR A 75 -10.88 -0.10 10.61
CA THR A 75 -11.82 -1.00 9.94
C THR A 75 -11.71 -0.86 8.41
N TRP A 76 -11.60 0.37 7.93
CA TRP A 76 -11.44 0.66 6.51
C TRP A 76 -10.12 0.10 5.96
N GLU A 77 -9.02 0.32 6.68
CA GLU A 77 -7.70 -0.23 6.33
C GLU A 77 -7.73 -1.75 6.28
N HIS A 78 -8.22 -2.39 7.33
CA HIS A 78 -8.35 -3.84 7.41
C HIS A 78 -9.12 -4.43 6.22
N ARG A 79 -10.27 -3.82 5.88
CA ARG A 79 -11.09 -4.25 4.74
C ARG A 79 -10.35 -4.11 3.41
N ASN A 80 -9.73 -2.95 3.19
CA ASN A 80 -9.07 -2.67 1.91
C ASN A 80 -7.76 -3.44 1.72
N LEU A 81 -7.03 -3.73 2.80
CA LEU A 81 -5.89 -4.65 2.78
C LEU A 81 -6.31 -6.04 2.27
N GLN A 82 -7.47 -6.55 2.73
CA GLN A 82 -7.97 -7.85 2.28
C GLN A 82 -8.52 -7.85 0.86
N LEU A 83 -9.08 -6.74 0.39
CA LEU A 83 -9.71 -6.63 -0.93
C LEU A 83 -8.72 -6.31 -2.05
N ALA A 84 -7.65 -5.61 -1.75
CA ALA A 84 -6.68 -5.17 -2.74
C ALA A 84 -6.09 -6.35 -3.53
N ARG A 85 -5.88 -6.15 -4.83
CA ARG A 85 -5.15 -7.10 -5.66
C ARG A 85 -3.69 -7.19 -5.27
N VAL A 86 -3.10 -6.05 -4.89
CA VAL A 86 -1.72 -5.95 -4.39
C VAL A 86 -1.69 -5.03 -3.19
N VAL A 87 -0.98 -5.44 -2.14
CA VAL A 87 -0.62 -4.54 -1.05
C VAL A 87 0.82 -4.09 -1.26
N MET A 88 0.99 -2.80 -1.53
CA MET A 88 2.29 -2.17 -1.68
C MET A 88 2.73 -1.59 -0.35
N PHE A 89 3.66 -2.24 0.32
CA PHE A 89 4.31 -1.72 1.52
C PHE A 89 5.51 -0.87 1.15
N TYR A 90 5.60 0.32 1.76
CA TYR A 90 6.78 1.16 1.65
C TYR A 90 7.14 1.76 3.01
N PHE A 91 8.31 1.36 3.52
CA PHE A 91 8.82 1.80 4.82
C PHE A 91 9.72 3.01 4.63
N VAL A 92 9.35 4.12 5.25
CA VAL A 92 10.14 5.36 5.34
C VAL A 92 10.43 5.68 6.80
N LYS A 93 11.30 6.67 7.04
CA LYS A 93 11.55 7.17 8.39
C LYS A 93 10.24 7.58 9.09
N GLY A 94 10.08 7.13 10.31
CA GLY A 94 8.92 7.40 11.14
C GLY A 94 8.64 6.26 12.12
N PRO A 95 7.81 6.50 13.16
CA PRO A 95 7.53 5.50 14.19
C PRO A 95 6.78 4.28 13.67
N GLY A 96 5.92 4.43 12.66
CA GLY A 96 5.25 3.43 11.84
C GLY A 96 5.00 2.04 12.46
N ILE A 97 4.56 1.98 13.73
CA ILE A 97 4.46 0.73 14.50
C ILE A 97 3.37 -0.22 13.99
N ILE A 98 2.37 0.29 13.30
CA ILE A 98 1.25 -0.51 12.79
C ILE A 98 1.61 -1.18 11.46
N THR A 99 2.40 -0.53 10.63
CA THR A 99 2.81 -1.08 9.32
C THR A 99 3.50 -2.44 9.41
N PRO A 100 4.43 -2.69 10.36
CA PRO A 100 5.01 -4.03 10.54
C PRO A 100 3.98 -5.10 10.93
N LEU A 101 2.96 -4.73 11.74
CA LEU A 101 1.87 -5.64 12.10
C LEU A 101 1.03 -6.02 10.88
N GLU A 102 0.72 -5.05 10.03
CA GLU A 102 -0.01 -5.27 8.78
C GLU A 102 0.80 -6.13 7.81
N LEU A 103 2.09 -5.82 7.65
CA LEU A 103 2.99 -6.63 6.82
C LEU A 103 3.03 -8.08 7.29
N GLY A 104 3.18 -8.34 8.59
CA GLY A 104 3.18 -9.68 9.14
C GLY A 104 1.90 -10.46 8.87
N LYS A 105 0.74 -9.79 8.98
CA LYS A 105 -0.57 -10.37 8.65
C LYS A 105 -0.66 -10.75 7.17
N GLU A 106 -0.26 -9.85 6.27
CA GLU A 106 -0.36 -10.09 4.83
C GLU A 106 0.66 -11.13 4.34
N LEU A 107 1.87 -11.16 4.93
CA LEU A 107 2.84 -12.23 4.71
C LEU A 107 2.25 -13.60 5.06
N GLY A 108 1.70 -13.75 6.27
CA GLY A 108 1.11 -15.00 6.74
C GLY A 108 -0.14 -15.44 5.99
N ARG A 109 -0.91 -14.51 5.41
CA ARG A 109 -2.08 -14.83 4.55
C ARG A 109 -1.70 -15.32 3.16
N GLY A 110 -0.48 -15.11 2.72
CA GLY A 110 -0.12 -15.36 1.33
C GLY A 110 -0.65 -14.28 0.36
N SER A 111 -0.99 -13.08 0.85
CA SER A 111 -1.46 -11.96 0.01
C SER A 111 -0.42 -11.58 -1.04
N PRO A 112 -0.84 -11.12 -2.24
CA PRO A 112 0.09 -10.51 -3.18
C PRO A 112 0.63 -9.20 -2.61
N ILE A 113 1.92 -9.16 -2.28
CA ILE A 113 2.59 -7.99 -1.72
C ILE A 113 3.78 -7.58 -2.56
N VAL A 114 4.05 -6.28 -2.53
CA VAL A 114 5.31 -5.67 -2.98
C VAL A 114 5.88 -4.91 -1.80
N LEU A 115 7.15 -5.14 -1.48
CA LEU A 115 7.82 -4.57 -0.32
C LEU A 115 8.95 -3.65 -0.75
N GLY A 116 8.85 -2.39 -0.38
CA GLY A 116 9.90 -1.40 -0.50
C GLY A 116 10.33 -0.88 0.87
N ILE A 117 11.63 -0.66 1.04
CA ILE A 117 12.22 -0.13 2.27
C ILE A 117 13.21 0.97 1.90
N ASP A 118 12.85 2.21 2.20
CA ASP A 118 13.72 3.35 1.99
C ASP A 118 14.93 3.29 2.93
N LYS A 119 16.07 3.77 2.46
CA LYS A 119 17.31 3.85 3.24
C LYS A 119 17.20 4.68 4.53
N SER A 120 16.18 5.55 4.62
CA SER A 120 15.90 6.37 5.80
C SER A 120 15.19 5.62 6.92
N PHE A 121 14.66 4.41 6.65
CA PHE A 121 14.00 3.60 7.65
C PHE A 121 15.01 3.07 8.68
N ASP A 122 14.67 3.13 9.96
CA ASP A 122 15.66 2.87 11.04
C ASP A 122 16.03 1.39 11.22
N ARG A 123 15.14 0.45 10.82
CA ARG A 123 15.32 -0.99 11.05
C ARG A 123 15.10 -1.84 9.80
N PRO A 124 15.77 -1.56 8.67
CA PRO A 124 15.55 -2.28 7.42
C PRO A 124 15.89 -3.78 7.56
N PHE A 125 16.99 -4.12 8.27
CA PHE A 125 17.43 -5.50 8.44
C PHE A 125 16.39 -6.39 9.13
N ASP A 126 15.68 -5.86 10.13
CA ASP A 126 14.62 -6.62 10.82
C ASP A 126 13.47 -6.95 9.86
N ILE A 127 12.99 -5.96 9.11
CA ILE A 127 11.87 -6.14 8.17
C ILE A 127 12.26 -7.10 7.04
N GLU A 128 13.43 -6.91 6.44
CA GLU A 128 13.94 -7.77 5.37
C GLU A 128 14.09 -9.22 5.84
N THR A 129 14.72 -9.42 7.00
CA THR A 129 14.94 -10.75 7.55
C THR A 129 13.62 -11.45 7.87
N GLN A 130 12.67 -10.79 8.54
CA GLN A 130 11.37 -11.36 8.85
C GLN A 130 10.57 -11.68 7.58
N ALA A 131 10.59 -10.79 6.59
CA ALA A 131 9.92 -11.02 5.32
C ALA A 131 10.50 -12.23 4.57
N HIS A 132 11.82 -12.39 4.53
CA HIS A 132 12.47 -13.52 3.85
C HIS A 132 12.37 -14.83 4.63
N LEU A 133 12.23 -14.80 5.96
CA LEU A 133 11.93 -16.01 6.74
C LEU A 133 10.54 -16.57 6.39
N GLU A 134 9.57 -15.69 6.16
CA GLU A 134 8.21 -16.07 5.78
C GLU A 134 8.07 -16.37 4.27
N ARG A 135 8.70 -15.53 3.44
CA ARG A 135 8.71 -15.66 1.96
C ARG A 135 10.11 -15.42 1.39
N PRO A 136 10.95 -16.47 1.30
CA PRO A 136 12.33 -16.34 0.84
C PRO A 136 12.51 -15.72 -0.55
N GLU A 137 11.50 -15.91 -1.43
CA GLU A 137 11.52 -15.41 -2.82
C GLU A 137 10.98 -13.99 -2.98
N LEU A 138 10.52 -13.33 -1.89
CA LEU A 138 9.94 -12.00 -1.99
C LEU A 138 11.01 -10.97 -2.35
N PRO A 139 10.89 -10.28 -3.52
CA PRO A 139 11.81 -9.18 -3.84
C PRO A 139 11.62 -8.02 -2.88
N ILE A 140 12.71 -7.36 -2.50
CA ILE A 140 12.70 -6.14 -1.69
C ILE A 140 13.30 -5.01 -2.50
N TYR A 141 12.58 -3.90 -2.59
CA TYR A 141 12.98 -2.70 -3.32
C TYR A 141 13.46 -1.62 -2.36
N HIS A 142 14.33 -0.73 -2.82
CA HIS A 142 14.93 0.30 -1.95
C HIS A 142 14.59 1.73 -2.37
N THR A 143 13.81 1.89 -3.42
CA THR A 143 13.28 3.18 -3.86
C THR A 143 11.76 3.11 -4.06
N LEU A 144 11.11 4.26 -3.93
CA LEU A 144 9.66 4.35 -4.16
C LEU A 144 9.33 4.04 -5.63
N ASP A 145 10.14 4.52 -6.57
CA ASP A 145 9.96 4.29 -8.01
C ASP A 145 9.93 2.79 -8.35
N GLU A 146 10.95 2.05 -7.90
CA GLU A 146 11.03 0.60 -8.12
C GLU A 146 9.84 -0.13 -7.48
N THR A 147 9.44 0.28 -6.28
CA THR A 147 8.32 -0.31 -5.55
C THR A 147 7.00 -0.09 -6.29
N VAL A 148 6.76 1.12 -6.78
CA VAL A 148 5.56 1.49 -7.54
C VAL A 148 5.50 0.74 -8.87
N VAL A 149 6.61 0.67 -9.60
CA VAL A 149 6.69 -0.09 -10.86
C VAL A 149 6.36 -1.56 -10.64
N ALA A 150 6.96 -2.18 -9.62
CA ALA A 150 6.70 -3.58 -9.29
C ALA A 150 5.24 -3.82 -8.86
N ALA A 151 4.66 -2.94 -8.06
CA ALA A 151 3.26 -3.04 -7.63
C ALA A 151 2.29 -2.92 -8.81
N THR A 152 2.55 -2.01 -9.73
CA THR A 152 1.75 -1.83 -10.94
C THR A 152 1.83 -3.06 -11.85
N ALA A 153 3.03 -3.59 -12.06
CA ALA A 153 3.22 -4.78 -12.89
C ALA A 153 2.48 -6.00 -12.31
N LEU A 154 2.58 -6.20 -10.99
CA LEU A 154 1.90 -7.30 -10.31
C LEU A 154 0.36 -7.14 -10.36
N ALA A 155 -0.15 -5.92 -10.13
CA ALA A 155 -1.59 -5.64 -10.21
C ALA A 155 -2.16 -5.93 -11.62
N LYS A 156 -1.43 -5.57 -12.69
CA LYS A 156 -1.78 -5.90 -14.06
C LYS A 156 -1.86 -7.41 -14.30
N GLN A 157 -0.83 -8.15 -13.84
CA GLN A 157 -0.78 -9.60 -14.00
C GLN A 157 -1.97 -10.28 -13.32
N ILE A 158 -2.35 -9.81 -12.12
CA ILE A 158 -3.49 -10.36 -11.38
C ILE A 158 -4.79 -10.03 -12.11
N ARG A 159 -4.98 -8.79 -12.53
CA ARG A 159 -6.19 -8.35 -13.26
C ARG A 159 -6.37 -9.13 -14.58
N ALA A 160 -5.30 -9.35 -15.31
CA ALA A 160 -5.34 -10.13 -16.55
C ALA A 160 -5.74 -11.60 -16.34
N LYS A 161 -5.50 -12.16 -15.17
CA LYS A 161 -5.92 -13.54 -14.82
C LYS A 161 -7.37 -13.62 -14.34
N GLU A 162 -7.93 -12.50 -13.89
CA GLU A 162 -9.33 -12.42 -13.43
C GLU A 162 -10.33 -12.21 -14.59
N GLY A 163 -9.89 -11.65 -15.69
CA GLY A 163 -10.68 -11.43 -16.92
C GLY A 163 -10.53 -12.57 -17.90
#